data_f2347fee0d9374440cccc59257a8396d
#
_entry.id   f2347fee0d9374440cccc59257a8396d
#
_cell.length_a   1.000
_cell.length_b   1.000
_cell.length_c   1.000
_cell.angle_alpha   90.00
_cell.angle_beta   90.00
_cell.angle_gamma   90.00
#
_symmetry.space_group_name_H-M   'P 1'
#
loop_
_entity.id
_entity.type
_entity.pdbx_description
1 polymer ?
#
loop_
_entity_poly.entity_id
_entity_poly.type
_entity_poly.pdbx_seq_one_letter_code
_entity_poly.pdbx_strand_id
1 'polypeptide(L)'
;MKRILLLSGLLIILFSACKKQTFNDTRQATIDDLKIQAYIKANNISVTKDASGLYYQIITTNPGPHPTATDTVQVSYTGKLLNGTVFDAQTADVLGLPGLIKGWQIGIPMIGADHINKAARIRLIIPSALGYGTEVQTTSNGTIPANSVLDFTIDLIGFYQ
;
A
#
# COMPACT_ATOMS: atom_id res chain seq x y z
N MET A 1 57.66 22.94 0.29
CA MET A 1 56.36 23.58 0.08
C MET A 1 55.66 22.92 -1.12
N LYS A 2 54.99 21.81 -0.94
CA LYS A 2 54.15 21.14 -1.97
C LYS A 2 53.42 19.99 -1.29
N ARG A 3 52.28 20.25 -0.65
CA ARG A 3 51.29 19.20 -0.21
C ARG A 3 50.04 19.89 0.30
N ILE A 4 49.20 20.49 -0.54
CA ILE A 4 47.80 20.82 -0.27
C ILE A 4 47.12 21.02 -1.63
N LEU A 5 46.59 19.96 -2.24
CA LEU A 5 45.71 20.05 -3.40
C LEU A 5 45.19 18.64 -3.80
N LEU A 6 44.54 17.91 -2.87
CA LEU A 6 43.88 16.64 -3.21
C LEU A 6 42.67 16.32 -2.29
N LEU A 7 41.92 17.33 -1.85
CA LEU A 7 40.76 17.08 -0.97
C LEU A 7 39.45 17.75 -1.43
N SER A 8 39.35 18.27 -2.65
CA SER A 8 38.14 18.94 -3.14
C SER A 8 37.30 18.14 -4.15
N GLY A 9 37.76 16.95 -4.54
CA GLY A 9 37.11 16.12 -5.58
C GLY A 9 36.00 15.17 -5.12
N LEU A 10 35.87 14.89 -3.81
CA LEU A 10 34.99 13.79 -3.34
C LEU A 10 33.60 14.20 -2.85
N LEU A 11 33.29 15.49 -2.80
CA LEU A 11 32.02 15.97 -2.22
C LEU A 11 30.88 16.18 -3.24
N ILE A 12 31.14 16.06 -4.54
CA ILE A 12 30.13 16.38 -5.58
C ILE A 12 29.30 15.17 -5.99
N ILE A 13 29.74 13.94 -5.69
CA ILE A 13 29.07 12.71 -6.17
C ILE A 13 27.82 12.34 -5.33
N LEU A 14 27.74 12.76 -4.08
CA LEU A 14 26.64 12.38 -3.18
C LEU A 14 25.31 13.10 -3.48
N PHE A 15 25.33 14.28 -4.10
CA PHE A 15 24.09 15.04 -4.43
C PHE A 15 23.37 14.55 -5.69
N SER A 16 24.05 13.84 -6.59
CA SER A 16 23.46 13.37 -7.84
C SER A 16 22.58 12.13 -7.64
N ALA A 17 22.93 11.25 -6.69
CA ALA A 17 22.15 10.04 -6.40
C ALA A 17 20.78 10.38 -5.76
N CYS A 18 20.76 11.32 -4.83
CA CYS A 18 19.53 11.70 -4.13
C CYS A 18 18.51 12.37 -5.08
N LYS A 19 18.96 13.22 -6.02
CA LYS A 19 18.07 13.84 -7.03
C LYS A 19 17.52 12.81 -8.03
N LYS A 20 18.31 11.80 -8.39
CA LYS A 20 17.86 10.74 -9.32
C LYS A 20 16.82 9.84 -8.68
N GLN A 21 16.97 9.51 -7.40
CA GLN A 21 16.01 8.71 -6.63
C GLN A 21 14.66 9.41 -6.56
N THR A 22 14.61 10.65 -6.08
CA THR A 22 13.37 11.43 -5.95
C THR A 22 12.66 11.65 -7.29
N PHE A 23 13.40 11.83 -8.39
CA PHE A 23 12.82 11.95 -9.73
C PHE A 23 12.16 10.64 -10.18
N ASN A 24 12.80 9.49 -9.94
CA ASN A 24 12.25 8.18 -10.26
C ASN A 24 10.99 7.88 -9.43
N ASP A 25 11.00 8.23 -8.13
CA ASP A 25 9.86 8.03 -7.24
C ASP A 25 8.64 8.87 -7.68
N THR A 26 8.85 10.14 -8.03
CA THR A 26 7.79 11.03 -8.54
C THR A 26 7.23 10.51 -9.87
N ARG A 27 8.11 10.05 -10.76
CA ARG A 27 7.70 9.47 -12.05
C ARG A 27 6.88 8.21 -11.86
N GLN A 28 7.31 7.30 -10.96
CA GLN A 28 6.58 6.07 -10.66
C GLN A 28 5.20 6.37 -10.05
N ALA A 29 5.12 7.31 -9.12
CA ALA A 29 3.85 7.74 -8.54
C ALA A 29 2.86 8.26 -9.61
N THR A 30 3.35 9.01 -10.60
CA THR A 30 2.53 9.48 -11.73
C THR A 30 2.05 8.31 -12.60
N ILE A 31 2.92 7.33 -12.89
CA ILE A 31 2.56 6.13 -13.65
C ILE A 31 1.49 5.32 -12.91
N ASP A 32 1.64 5.13 -11.61
CA ASP A 32 0.66 4.39 -10.80
C ASP A 32 -0.68 5.11 -10.76
N ASP A 33 -0.67 6.43 -10.59
CA ASP A 33 -1.88 7.25 -10.60
C ASP A 33 -2.65 7.10 -11.92
N LEU A 34 -1.97 7.18 -13.05
CA LEU A 34 -2.58 6.97 -14.37
C LEU A 34 -3.16 5.56 -14.54
N LYS A 35 -2.44 4.53 -14.07
CA LYS A 35 -2.94 3.14 -14.08
C LYS A 35 -4.19 2.98 -13.23
N ILE A 36 -4.20 3.58 -12.02
CA ILE A 36 -5.33 3.54 -11.11
C ILE A 36 -6.53 4.24 -11.73
N GLN A 37 -6.36 5.46 -12.27
CA GLN A 37 -7.43 6.23 -12.92
C GLN A 37 -8.05 5.44 -14.09
N ALA A 38 -7.23 4.82 -14.94
CA ALA A 38 -7.72 3.99 -16.02
C ALA A 38 -8.50 2.77 -15.50
N TYR A 39 -7.99 2.11 -14.45
CA TYR A 39 -8.59 0.94 -13.84
C TYR A 39 -9.94 1.24 -13.19
N ILE A 40 -10.03 2.28 -12.36
CA ILE A 40 -11.29 2.65 -11.69
C ILE A 40 -12.37 3.06 -12.71
N LYS A 41 -11.98 3.76 -13.79
CA LYS A 41 -12.88 4.14 -14.88
C LYS A 41 -13.39 2.90 -15.63
N ALA A 42 -12.49 1.99 -16.01
CA ALA A 42 -12.85 0.79 -16.77
C ALA A 42 -13.76 -0.18 -15.99
N ASN A 43 -13.67 -0.17 -14.65
CA ASN A 43 -14.43 -1.06 -13.77
C ASN A 43 -15.59 -0.37 -13.03
N ASN A 44 -15.88 0.90 -13.34
CA ASN A 44 -16.91 1.71 -12.66
C ASN A 44 -16.76 1.72 -11.12
N ILE A 45 -15.53 1.86 -10.63
CA ILE A 45 -15.23 1.85 -9.19
C ILE A 45 -15.26 3.28 -8.68
N SER A 46 -16.07 3.55 -7.65
CA SER A 46 -16.09 4.84 -6.96
C SER A 46 -15.13 4.80 -5.78
N VAL A 47 -14.08 5.60 -5.81
CA VAL A 47 -13.05 5.67 -4.76
C VAL A 47 -12.76 7.11 -4.38
N THR A 48 -12.24 7.29 -3.16
CA THR A 48 -11.62 8.53 -2.69
C THR A 48 -10.11 8.36 -2.69
N LYS A 49 -9.37 9.37 -3.12
CA LYS A 49 -7.92 9.44 -2.98
C LYS A 49 -7.58 10.25 -1.74
N ASP A 50 -6.79 9.70 -0.84
CA ASP A 50 -6.31 10.43 0.33
C ASP A 50 -4.99 11.18 0.07
N ALA A 51 -4.51 11.91 1.08
CA ALA A 51 -3.28 12.71 0.98
C ALA A 51 -2.00 11.86 0.79
N SER A 52 -2.00 10.58 1.18
CA SER A 52 -0.88 9.65 0.97
C SER A 52 -0.80 9.13 -0.46
N GLY A 53 -1.85 9.34 -1.25
CA GLY A 53 -2.01 8.77 -2.58
C GLY A 53 -2.72 7.42 -2.60
N LEU A 54 -3.14 6.89 -1.45
CA LEU A 54 -3.97 5.69 -1.35
C LEU A 54 -5.36 5.98 -1.91
N TYR A 55 -5.90 5.05 -2.70
CA TYR A 55 -7.30 5.09 -3.13
C TYR A 55 -8.10 4.08 -2.32
N TYR A 56 -9.26 4.50 -1.80
CA TYR A 56 -10.09 3.65 -0.98
C TYR A 56 -11.58 3.82 -1.24
N GLN A 57 -12.34 2.78 -0.92
CA GLN A 57 -13.80 2.77 -0.90
C GLN A 57 -14.25 2.01 0.35
N ILE A 58 -14.96 2.69 1.25
CA ILE A 58 -15.64 2.02 2.37
C ILE A 58 -16.94 1.43 1.80
N ILE A 59 -17.05 0.09 1.79
CA ILE A 59 -18.17 -0.64 1.20
C ILE A 59 -19.24 -0.90 2.27
N THR A 60 -18.80 -1.32 3.47
CA THR A 60 -19.66 -1.45 4.65
C THR A 60 -18.97 -0.89 5.88
N THR A 61 -19.73 -0.25 6.76
CA THR A 61 -19.24 0.29 8.02
C THR A 61 -19.63 -0.62 9.19
N ASN A 62 -18.85 -0.54 10.28
CA ASN A 62 -19.17 -1.08 11.58
C ASN A 62 -19.05 0.07 12.59
N PRO A 63 -20.01 0.25 13.55
CA PRO A 63 -19.98 1.34 14.51
C PRO A 63 -18.96 1.18 15.64
N GLY A 64 -18.23 0.04 15.67
CA GLY A 64 -17.21 -0.23 16.69
C GLY A 64 -16.01 0.70 16.63
N PRO A 65 -15.10 0.59 17.59
CA PRO A 65 -13.87 1.37 17.61
C PRO A 65 -13.00 1.06 16.39
N HIS A 66 -12.13 2.00 16.04
CA HIS A 66 -11.20 1.85 14.93
C HIS A 66 -9.84 1.37 15.44
N PRO A 67 -9.17 0.43 14.75
CA PRO A 67 -7.80 0.06 15.10
C PRO A 67 -6.83 1.22 14.84
N THR A 68 -5.72 1.19 15.55
CA THR A 68 -4.56 2.04 15.28
C THR A 68 -3.54 1.30 14.43
N ALA A 69 -2.56 2.00 13.86
CA ALA A 69 -1.50 1.38 13.06
C ALA A 69 -0.58 0.44 13.87
N THR A 70 -0.72 0.37 15.20
CA THR A 70 0.08 -0.49 16.11
C THR A 70 -0.64 -1.77 16.52
N ASP A 71 -1.93 -1.91 16.17
CA ASP A 71 -2.74 -3.01 16.63
C ASP A 71 -2.58 -4.28 15.78
N THR A 72 -3.02 -5.40 16.33
CA THR A 72 -3.19 -6.67 15.61
C THR A 72 -4.64 -6.75 15.12
N VAL A 73 -4.83 -7.04 13.83
CA VAL A 73 -6.16 -7.08 13.21
C VAL A 73 -6.54 -8.51 12.82
N GLN A 74 -7.82 -8.85 12.94
CA GLN A 74 -8.40 -10.06 12.38
C GLN A 74 -9.18 -9.70 11.12
N VAL A 75 -8.75 -10.25 9.98
CA VAL A 75 -9.27 -9.88 8.65
C VAL A 75 -9.51 -11.08 7.77
N SER A 76 -10.49 -10.95 6.87
CA SER A 76 -10.55 -11.77 5.65
C SER A 76 -10.24 -10.86 4.47
N TYR A 77 -9.44 -11.32 3.51
CA TYR A 77 -9.06 -10.48 2.39
C TYR A 77 -8.82 -11.23 1.09
N THR A 78 -8.88 -10.48 0.01
CA THR A 78 -8.39 -10.90 -1.30
C THR A 78 -7.55 -9.79 -1.90
N GLY A 79 -6.31 -10.11 -2.28
CA GLY A 79 -5.38 -9.23 -2.97
C GLY A 79 -5.19 -9.65 -4.42
N LYS A 80 -5.31 -8.69 -5.35
CA LYS A 80 -5.14 -8.94 -6.78
C LYS A 80 -4.36 -7.83 -7.47
N LEU A 81 -3.75 -8.18 -8.59
CA LEU A 81 -3.19 -7.22 -9.54
C LEU A 81 -4.31 -6.56 -10.34
N LEU A 82 -4.04 -5.41 -10.97
CA LEU A 82 -5.05 -4.71 -11.80
C LEU A 82 -5.54 -5.51 -13.02
N ASN A 83 -4.81 -6.54 -13.43
CA ASN A 83 -5.25 -7.47 -14.48
C ASN A 83 -6.20 -8.58 -13.98
N GLY A 84 -6.56 -8.55 -12.67
CA GLY A 84 -7.46 -9.51 -12.05
C GLY A 84 -6.78 -10.76 -11.44
N THR A 85 -5.48 -10.96 -11.62
CA THR A 85 -4.75 -12.08 -11.03
C THR A 85 -4.77 -11.98 -9.51
N VAL A 86 -5.38 -12.94 -8.82
CA VAL A 86 -5.36 -13.06 -7.36
C VAL A 86 -4.00 -13.60 -6.94
N PHE A 87 -3.25 -12.85 -6.16
CA PHE A 87 -1.94 -13.26 -5.67
C PHE A 87 -1.98 -13.74 -4.21
N ASP A 88 -3.00 -13.34 -3.45
CA ASP A 88 -3.17 -13.77 -2.06
C ASP A 88 -4.63 -13.63 -1.62
N ALA A 89 -5.10 -14.57 -0.79
CA ALA A 89 -6.42 -14.52 -0.18
C ALA A 89 -6.43 -15.34 1.12
N GLN A 90 -6.98 -14.78 2.19
CA GLN A 90 -7.07 -15.44 3.50
C GLN A 90 -8.44 -15.17 4.14
N THR A 91 -8.82 -16.07 5.06
CA THR A 91 -10.06 -15.97 5.82
C THR A 91 -9.74 -15.95 7.31
N ALA A 92 -10.26 -14.93 8.02
CA ALA A 92 -10.11 -14.76 9.47
C ALA A 92 -8.66 -14.81 9.96
N ASP A 93 -7.72 -14.32 9.17
CA ASP A 93 -6.29 -14.27 9.50
C ASP A 93 -6.00 -13.19 10.54
N VAL A 94 -5.01 -13.42 11.40
CA VAL A 94 -4.63 -12.52 12.50
C VAL A 94 -3.24 -11.95 12.23
N LEU A 95 -3.17 -10.66 11.94
CA LEU A 95 -1.99 -10.00 11.43
C LEU A 95 -1.62 -8.75 12.26
N GLY A 96 -0.35 -8.60 12.61
CA GLY A 96 0.17 -7.37 13.21
C GLY A 96 0.27 -6.26 12.18
N LEU A 97 -0.55 -5.22 12.31
CA LEU A 97 -0.63 -4.13 11.33
C LEU A 97 0.72 -3.40 11.10
N PRO A 98 1.61 -3.23 12.10
CA PRO A 98 2.93 -2.61 11.88
C PRO A 98 3.83 -3.35 10.88
N GLY A 99 3.64 -4.66 10.73
CA GLY A 99 4.42 -5.51 9.80
C GLY A 99 3.91 -5.54 8.37
N LEU A 100 2.76 -4.92 8.09
CA LEU A 100 2.11 -4.96 6.79
C LEU A 100 2.54 -3.79 5.90
N ILE A 101 2.18 -3.85 4.62
CA ILE A 101 2.43 -2.78 3.65
C ILE A 101 1.74 -1.47 4.08
N LYS A 102 2.33 -0.33 3.70
CA LYS A 102 1.85 1.00 4.14
C LYS A 102 0.38 1.26 3.78
N GLY A 103 -0.07 0.80 2.64
CA GLY A 103 -1.47 0.93 2.23
C GLY A 103 -2.45 0.32 3.24
N TRP A 104 -2.11 -0.81 3.87
CA TRP A 104 -2.92 -1.42 4.93
C TRP A 104 -2.85 -0.64 6.23
N GLN A 105 -1.65 -0.19 6.64
CA GLN A 105 -1.46 0.61 7.85
C GLN A 105 -2.26 1.93 7.81
N ILE A 106 -2.48 2.48 6.62
CA ILE A 106 -3.27 3.70 6.40
C ILE A 106 -4.77 3.37 6.28
N GLY A 107 -5.12 2.35 5.48
CA GLY A 107 -6.51 2.07 5.08
C GLY A 107 -7.32 1.35 6.15
N ILE A 108 -6.78 0.37 6.87
CA ILE A 108 -7.53 -0.40 7.86
C ILE A 108 -8.03 0.47 9.03
N PRO A 109 -7.28 1.44 9.56
CA PRO A 109 -7.78 2.37 10.57
C PRO A 109 -8.95 3.27 10.13
N MET A 110 -9.31 3.29 8.84
CA MET A 110 -10.46 4.05 8.35
C MET A 110 -11.80 3.38 8.65
N ILE A 111 -11.82 2.11 9.06
CA ILE A 111 -13.02 1.33 9.36
C ILE A 111 -12.98 0.76 10.77
N GLY A 112 -14.14 0.63 11.40
CA GLY A 112 -14.29 0.10 12.77
C GLY A 112 -14.57 -1.39 12.80
N ALA A 113 -14.40 -2.01 13.99
CA ALA A 113 -14.82 -3.38 14.29
C ALA A 113 -15.10 -3.56 15.78
N ASP A 114 -16.00 -4.49 16.12
CA ASP A 114 -16.37 -4.79 17.50
C ASP A 114 -16.49 -6.29 17.81
N HIS A 115 -16.10 -7.18 16.91
CA HIS A 115 -16.22 -8.64 16.99
C HIS A 115 -17.66 -9.20 17.13
N ILE A 116 -18.67 -8.34 17.20
CA ILE A 116 -20.07 -8.72 17.45
C ILE A 116 -20.90 -8.51 16.18
N ASN A 117 -20.74 -7.33 15.59
CA ASN A 117 -21.49 -6.95 14.40
C ASN A 117 -20.83 -7.48 13.13
N LYS A 118 -21.52 -7.33 12.00
CA LYS A 118 -20.98 -7.67 10.70
C LYS A 118 -19.66 -6.92 10.45
N ALA A 119 -18.66 -7.61 9.93
CA ALA A 119 -17.38 -7.04 9.55
C ALA A 119 -17.54 -5.79 8.67
N ALA A 120 -16.77 -4.75 8.94
CA ALA A 120 -16.65 -3.64 8.02
C ALA A 120 -15.82 -4.07 6.81
N ARG A 121 -16.16 -3.55 5.63
CA ARG A 121 -15.46 -3.86 4.38
C ARG A 121 -14.93 -2.61 3.73
N ILE A 122 -13.65 -2.67 3.38
CA ILE A 122 -12.95 -1.62 2.63
C ILE A 122 -12.26 -2.21 1.41
N ARG A 123 -12.27 -1.46 0.32
CA ARG A 123 -11.41 -1.71 -0.82
C ARG A 123 -10.29 -0.70 -0.82
N LEU A 124 -9.05 -1.17 -1.05
CA LEU A 124 -7.85 -0.36 -1.15
C LEU A 124 -7.21 -0.59 -2.51
N ILE A 125 -7.04 0.48 -3.30
CA ILE A 125 -6.20 0.44 -4.50
C ILE A 125 -4.91 1.16 -4.15
N ILE A 126 -3.84 0.39 -4.03
CA ILE A 126 -2.58 0.76 -3.37
C ILE A 126 -1.52 1.03 -4.44
N PRO A 127 -1.03 2.28 -4.60
CA PRO A 127 0.12 2.58 -5.45
C PRO A 127 1.34 1.78 -5.00
N SER A 128 2.25 1.47 -5.91
CA SER A 128 3.41 0.62 -5.63
C SER A 128 4.26 1.11 -4.45
N ALA A 129 4.42 2.41 -4.27
CA ALA A 129 5.17 3.01 -3.16
C ALA A 129 4.56 2.75 -1.77
N LEU A 130 3.26 2.47 -1.69
CA LEU A 130 2.55 2.09 -0.47
C LEU A 130 2.37 0.56 -0.36
N GLY A 131 2.80 -0.19 -1.37
CA GLY A 131 2.83 -1.65 -1.45
C GLY A 131 4.25 -2.19 -1.31
N TYR A 132 4.71 -2.92 -2.31
CA TYR A 132 6.03 -3.57 -2.33
C TYR A 132 7.10 -2.78 -3.11
N GLY A 133 6.77 -1.62 -3.68
CA GLY A 133 7.72 -0.75 -4.36
C GLY A 133 8.40 -1.45 -5.54
N THR A 134 9.72 -1.35 -5.58
CA THR A 134 10.58 -1.98 -6.61
C THR A 134 10.87 -3.46 -6.35
N GLU A 135 10.39 -4.02 -5.24
CA GLU A 135 10.63 -5.41 -4.88
C GLU A 135 9.64 -6.35 -5.60
N VAL A 136 10.16 -7.43 -6.14
CA VAL A 136 9.37 -8.54 -6.67
C VAL A 136 8.99 -9.45 -5.51
N GLN A 137 7.71 -9.76 -5.35
CA GLN A 137 7.24 -10.69 -4.31
C GLN A 137 6.81 -12.01 -4.95
N THR A 138 7.23 -13.12 -4.35
CA THR A 138 6.74 -14.45 -4.71
C THR A 138 5.72 -14.89 -3.66
N THR A 139 4.54 -15.27 -4.10
CA THR A 139 3.44 -15.76 -3.26
C THR A 139 3.11 -17.21 -3.64
N SER A 140 2.25 -17.87 -2.85
CA SER A 140 1.76 -19.21 -3.20
C SER A 140 0.97 -19.26 -4.51
N ASN A 141 0.37 -18.13 -4.91
CA ASN A 141 -0.51 -18.03 -6.07
C ASN A 141 0.13 -17.30 -7.25
N GLY A 142 1.44 -16.99 -7.19
CA GLY A 142 2.17 -16.37 -8.28
C GLY A 142 3.13 -15.27 -7.84
N THR A 143 3.49 -14.41 -8.76
CA THR A 143 4.46 -13.34 -8.55
C THR A 143 3.79 -11.97 -8.65
N ILE A 144 4.11 -11.07 -7.72
CA ILE A 144 3.80 -9.65 -7.79
C ILE A 144 5.01 -8.95 -8.40
N PRO A 145 4.93 -8.43 -9.62
CA PRO A 145 6.05 -7.73 -10.25
C PRO A 145 6.42 -6.44 -9.50
N ALA A 146 7.67 -5.99 -9.68
CA ALA A 146 8.09 -4.67 -9.22
C ALA A 146 7.15 -3.57 -9.74
N ASN A 147 6.95 -2.53 -8.94
CA ASN A 147 6.10 -1.38 -9.27
C ASN A 147 4.63 -1.75 -9.62
N SER A 148 4.10 -2.79 -8.95
CA SER A 148 2.72 -3.20 -9.09
C SER A 148 1.80 -2.34 -8.24
N VAL A 149 0.71 -1.86 -8.84
CA VAL A 149 -0.46 -1.37 -8.13
C VAL A 149 -1.26 -2.58 -7.66
N LEU A 150 -1.74 -2.56 -6.42
CA LEU A 150 -2.47 -3.67 -5.79
C LEU A 150 -3.92 -3.26 -5.52
N ASP A 151 -4.85 -4.20 -5.69
CA ASP A 151 -6.28 -4.02 -5.38
C ASP A 151 -6.68 -5.04 -4.31
N PHE A 152 -6.91 -4.58 -3.10
CA PHE A 152 -7.36 -5.39 -1.98
C PHE A 152 -8.82 -5.12 -1.65
N THR A 153 -9.56 -6.19 -1.37
CA THR A 153 -10.83 -6.13 -0.65
C THR A 153 -10.62 -6.77 0.70
N ILE A 154 -10.91 -6.05 1.79
CA ILE A 154 -10.61 -6.44 3.16
C ILE A 154 -11.86 -6.34 4.00
N ASP A 155 -12.19 -7.41 4.72
CA ASP A 155 -13.21 -7.46 5.77
C ASP A 155 -12.50 -7.40 7.12
N LEU A 156 -12.69 -6.33 7.88
CA LEU A 156 -12.19 -6.21 9.25
C LEU A 156 -13.20 -6.85 10.20
N ILE A 157 -12.82 -7.97 10.81
CA ILE A 157 -13.64 -8.74 11.74
C ILE A 157 -13.48 -8.20 13.15
N GLY A 158 -12.26 -7.88 13.54
CA GLY A 158 -11.93 -7.37 14.86
C GLY A 158 -10.47 -6.93 14.95
N PHE A 159 -10.07 -6.46 16.13
CA PHE A 159 -8.67 -6.12 16.41
C PHE A 159 -8.34 -6.25 17.90
N TYR A 160 -7.06 -6.33 18.19
CA TYR A 160 -6.47 -6.47 19.54
C TYR A 160 -5.37 -5.42 19.71
N GLN A 161 -5.37 -4.75 20.88
CA GLN A 161 -4.36 -3.79 21.31
C GLN A 161 -3.18 -4.48 21.96
#